data_91289748b2dff45e49a6c7f23a7588d9
#
_entry.id   91289748b2dff45e49a6c7f23a7588d9
#
_cell.length_a   1.000
_cell.length_b   1.000
_cell.length_c   1.000
_cell.angle_alpha   90.00
_cell.angle_beta   90.00
_cell.angle_gamma   90.00
#
_symmetry.space_group_name_H-M   'P 1'
#
loop_
_entity.id
_entity.type
_entity.pdbx_description
1 polymer ?
#
loop_
_entity_poly.entity_id
_entity_poly.type
_entity_poly.pdbx_seq_one_letter_code
_entity_poly.pdbx_strand_id
1 'polypeptide(L)'
;MTATRHPLQAVAGVPECALGDALAARLPATSPPAPWTTTVDAVVWLHRASPAAAAQLPAALRAAPALPLTVGAFVRYLDAPVGPYSEVLAAPVLLARAPL
;
A
#
# COMPACT_ATOMS: atom_id res chain seq x y z
N MET A 1 31.23 10.89 -1.92
CA MET A 1 30.49 10.15 -0.87
C MET A 1 29.08 9.89 -1.37
N THR A 2 28.70 8.62 -1.43
CA THR A 2 27.37 8.25 -1.91
C THR A 2 26.36 8.37 -0.76
N ALA A 3 25.29 9.12 -0.95
CA ALA A 3 24.24 9.18 0.05
C ALA A 3 23.57 7.81 0.21
N THR A 4 23.38 7.38 1.45
CA THR A 4 22.67 6.15 1.75
C THR A 4 21.18 6.32 1.41
N ARG A 5 20.66 5.43 0.56
CA ARG A 5 19.23 5.44 0.22
C ARG A 5 18.41 4.90 1.38
N HIS A 6 17.22 5.48 1.56
CA HIS A 6 16.27 4.94 2.52
C HIS A 6 15.85 3.53 2.10
N PRO A 7 15.72 2.56 3.05
CA PRO A 7 15.34 1.18 2.70
C PRO A 7 14.07 1.07 1.88
N LEU A 8 13.09 1.96 2.08
CA LEU A 8 11.85 1.96 1.31
C LEU A 8 12.03 2.36 -0.15
N GLN A 9 13.15 2.99 -0.50
CA GLN A 9 13.46 3.31 -1.91
C GLN A 9 13.87 2.08 -2.70
N ALA A 10 14.27 1.00 -2.03
CA ALA A 10 14.67 -0.25 -2.65
C ALA A 10 13.49 -1.23 -2.82
N VAL A 11 12.32 -0.89 -2.29
CA VAL A 11 11.14 -1.76 -2.39
C VAL A 11 10.63 -1.78 -3.83
N ALA A 12 10.42 -2.97 -4.37
CA ALA A 12 9.87 -3.13 -5.70
C ALA A 12 8.43 -2.64 -5.77
N GLY A 13 8.07 -2.00 -6.86
CA GLY A 13 6.72 -1.49 -7.08
C GLY A 13 6.59 -0.84 -8.44
N VAL A 14 5.45 -0.24 -8.69
CA VAL A 14 5.22 0.54 -9.91
C VAL A 14 5.81 1.94 -9.76
N PRO A 15 6.17 2.62 -10.88
CA PRO A 15 6.82 3.94 -10.82
C PRO A 15 6.06 4.97 -9.99
N GLU A 16 4.73 4.94 -10.02
CA GLU A 16 3.88 5.88 -9.28
C GLU A 16 3.97 5.70 -7.77
N CYS A 17 4.44 4.56 -7.30
CA CYS A 17 4.64 4.26 -5.89
C CYS A 17 6.08 4.45 -5.43
N ALA A 18 6.98 4.84 -6.33
CA ALA A 18 8.38 5.01 -5.99
C ALA A 18 8.57 6.16 -5.01
N LEU A 19 9.37 5.91 -3.97
CA LEU A 19 9.68 6.92 -2.97
C LEU A 19 10.79 7.83 -3.51
N GLY A 20 10.48 9.11 -3.73
CA GLY A 20 11.45 10.10 -4.17
C GLY A 20 12.43 10.50 -3.08
N ASP A 21 13.57 11.05 -3.47
CA ASP A 21 14.66 11.41 -2.54
C ASP A 21 14.22 12.47 -1.52
N ALA A 22 13.48 13.47 -1.94
CA ALA A 22 13.03 14.54 -1.06
C ALA A 22 12.10 14.03 0.05
N LEU A 23 11.19 13.11 -0.29
CA LEU A 23 10.30 12.51 0.69
C LEU A 23 11.05 11.53 1.58
N ALA A 24 11.94 10.72 1.01
CA ALA A 24 12.75 9.76 1.76
C ALA A 24 13.59 10.44 2.84
N ALA A 25 14.11 11.63 2.53
CA ALA A 25 14.91 12.41 3.48
C ALA A 25 14.12 12.87 4.72
N ARG A 26 12.78 12.89 4.62
CA ARG A 26 11.90 13.32 5.71
C ARG A 26 11.39 12.15 6.55
N LEU A 27 11.65 10.93 6.14
CA LEU A 27 11.20 9.73 6.84
C LEU A 27 12.21 9.31 7.91
N PRO A 28 11.75 8.62 8.97
CA PRO A 28 12.66 8.02 9.95
C PRO A 28 13.61 7.04 9.25
N ALA A 29 14.86 7.06 9.66
CA ALA A 29 15.88 6.15 9.11
C ALA A 29 15.65 4.70 9.54
N THR A 30 14.99 4.50 10.67
CA THR A 30 14.74 3.17 11.23
C THR A 30 13.26 3.01 11.55
N SER A 31 12.79 1.79 11.44
CA SER A 31 11.45 1.39 11.85
C SER A 31 11.51 -0.04 12.42
N PRO A 32 10.51 -0.45 13.21
CA PRO A 32 10.43 -1.84 13.64
C PRO A 32 10.47 -2.79 12.43
N PRO A 33 11.30 -3.85 12.47
CA PRO A 33 11.43 -4.75 11.33
C PRO A 33 10.19 -5.63 11.14
N ALA A 34 9.95 -6.03 9.91
CA ALA A 34 8.93 -7.04 9.59
C ALA A 34 9.42 -8.44 10.03
N PRO A 35 8.51 -9.39 10.31
CA PRO A 35 7.06 -9.21 10.28
C PRO A 35 6.52 -8.50 11.52
N TRP A 36 5.39 -7.81 11.35
CA TRP A 36 4.69 -7.16 12.46
C TRP A 36 3.54 -8.05 12.93
N THR A 37 3.42 -8.21 14.25
CA THR A 37 2.22 -8.76 14.86
C THR A 37 1.35 -7.63 15.34
N THR A 38 0.10 -7.61 14.91
CA THR A 38 -0.85 -6.56 15.26
C THR A 38 -2.16 -7.17 15.73
N THR A 39 -2.86 -6.42 16.57
CA THR A 39 -4.24 -6.73 16.94
C THR A 39 -5.12 -5.63 16.39
N VAL A 40 -6.14 -6.00 15.64
CA VAL A 40 -6.99 -5.04 14.94
C VAL A 40 -8.46 -5.35 15.10
N ASP A 41 -9.27 -4.28 15.06
CA ASP A 41 -10.69 -4.34 14.70
C ASP A 41 -10.81 -3.74 13.31
N ALA A 42 -11.53 -4.38 12.41
CA ALA A 42 -11.65 -3.90 11.05
C ALA A 42 -13.07 -4.10 10.51
N VAL A 43 -13.47 -3.16 9.67
CA VAL A 43 -14.65 -3.30 8.81
C VAL A 43 -14.13 -3.31 7.38
N VAL A 44 -14.43 -4.37 6.66
CA VAL A 44 -14.03 -4.55 5.26
C VAL A 44 -15.29 -4.64 4.42
N TRP A 45 -15.29 -3.91 3.29
CA TRP A 45 -16.41 -4.00 2.35
C TRP A 45 -15.89 -4.23 0.93
N LEU A 46 -16.77 -4.85 0.14
CA LEU A 46 -16.52 -5.09 -1.27
C LEU A 46 -17.73 -4.58 -2.06
N HIS A 47 -17.45 -3.98 -3.20
CA HIS A 47 -18.51 -3.65 -4.16
C HIS A 47 -17.97 -3.74 -5.58
N ARG A 48 -18.88 -3.76 -6.55
CA ARG A 48 -18.47 -3.80 -7.95
C ARG A 48 -17.64 -2.56 -8.29
N ALA A 49 -16.50 -2.77 -8.94
CA ALA A 49 -15.67 -1.67 -9.42
C ALA A 49 -16.36 -0.93 -10.57
N SER A 50 -16.35 0.40 -10.51
CA SER A 50 -16.79 1.22 -11.63
C SER A 50 -15.69 1.32 -12.70
N PRO A 51 -16.04 1.75 -13.94
CA PRO A 51 -15.01 2.05 -14.93
C PRO A 51 -14.02 3.12 -14.46
N ALA A 52 -14.49 4.10 -13.68
CA ALA A 52 -13.63 5.14 -13.11
C ALA A 52 -12.62 4.55 -12.10
N ALA A 53 -13.00 3.54 -11.33
CA ALA A 53 -12.10 2.87 -10.42
C ALA A 53 -10.97 2.14 -11.17
N ALA A 54 -11.31 1.42 -12.23
CA ALA A 54 -10.30 0.76 -13.05
C ALA A 54 -9.33 1.74 -13.72
N ALA A 55 -9.84 2.92 -14.10
CA ALA A 55 -9.02 3.97 -14.71
C ALA A 55 -7.98 4.56 -13.74
N GLN A 56 -8.13 4.36 -12.44
CA GLN A 56 -7.16 4.81 -11.44
C GLN A 56 -5.93 3.91 -11.31
N LEU A 57 -5.93 2.75 -11.95
CA LEU A 57 -4.77 1.88 -11.90
C LEU A 57 -3.55 2.55 -12.55
N PRO A 58 -2.37 2.39 -11.94
CA PRO A 58 -1.12 2.78 -12.59
C PRO A 58 -0.98 2.10 -13.96
N ALA A 59 -0.31 2.79 -14.88
CA ALA A 59 -0.15 2.30 -16.25
C ALA A 59 0.44 0.88 -16.31
N ALA A 60 1.42 0.59 -15.45
CA ALA A 60 2.07 -0.71 -15.39
C ALA A 60 1.14 -1.86 -14.98
N LEU A 61 0.02 -1.55 -14.33
CA LEU A 61 -0.93 -2.55 -13.84
C LEU A 61 -2.18 -2.68 -14.71
N ARG A 62 -2.39 -1.79 -15.67
CA ARG A 62 -3.61 -1.80 -16.49
C ARG A 62 -3.76 -3.04 -17.37
N ALA A 63 -2.67 -3.65 -17.75
CA ALA A 63 -2.67 -4.88 -18.53
C ALA A 63 -2.77 -6.15 -17.68
N ALA A 64 -2.65 -6.04 -16.35
CA ALA A 64 -2.74 -7.18 -15.46
C ALA A 64 -4.20 -7.66 -15.37
N PRO A 65 -4.43 -8.99 -15.24
CA PRO A 65 -5.77 -9.49 -15.00
C PRO A 65 -6.32 -8.92 -13.70
N ALA A 66 -7.52 -8.34 -13.75
CA ALA A 66 -8.16 -7.72 -12.60
C ALA A 66 -9.56 -8.29 -12.37
N LEU A 67 -9.94 -8.41 -11.11
CA LEU A 67 -11.30 -8.70 -10.71
C LEU A 67 -12.07 -7.38 -10.59
N PRO A 68 -13.32 -7.32 -11.05
CA PRO A 68 -14.10 -6.07 -11.07
C PRO A 68 -14.67 -5.74 -9.68
N LEU A 69 -13.84 -5.77 -8.66
CA LEU A 69 -14.22 -5.53 -7.27
C LEU A 69 -13.35 -4.45 -6.66
N THR A 70 -14.00 -3.46 -6.05
CA THR A 70 -13.34 -2.51 -5.16
C THR A 70 -13.41 -3.05 -3.73
N VAL A 71 -12.30 -2.99 -3.03
CA VAL A 71 -12.22 -3.36 -1.62
C VAL A 71 -11.86 -2.12 -0.81
N GLY A 72 -12.59 -1.88 0.26
CA GLY A 72 -12.26 -0.83 1.20
C GLY A 72 -12.22 -1.38 2.62
N ALA A 73 -11.50 -0.70 3.49
CA ALA A 73 -11.45 -1.07 4.89
C ALA A 73 -11.21 0.14 5.78
N PHE A 74 -11.86 0.11 6.94
CA PHE A 74 -11.44 0.89 8.11
C PHE A 74 -10.80 -0.08 9.08
N VAL A 75 -9.56 0.19 9.47
CA VAL A 75 -8.80 -0.67 10.39
C VAL A 75 -8.41 0.15 11.60
N ARG A 76 -8.75 -0.36 12.78
CA ARG A 76 -8.30 0.18 14.04
C ARG A 76 -7.24 -0.77 14.61
N TYR A 77 -5.99 -0.30 14.62
CA TYR A 77 -4.90 -1.05 15.22
C TYR A 77 -4.90 -0.81 16.72
N LEU A 78 -5.27 -1.83 17.48
CA LEU A 78 -5.32 -1.78 18.93
C LEU A 78 -3.92 -1.95 19.53
N ASP A 79 -3.09 -2.73 18.83
CA ASP A 79 -1.70 -2.97 19.19
C ASP A 79 -0.87 -3.15 17.92
N ALA A 80 0.27 -2.50 17.87
CA ALA A 80 1.24 -2.59 16.79
C ALA A 80 2.62 -2.16 17.28
N PRO A 81 3.71 -2.55 16.59
CA PRO A 81 5.06 -2.13 16.98
C PRO A 81 5.27 -0.61 17.04
N VAL A 82 4.46 0.16 16.31
CA VAL A 82 4.50 1.64 16.31
C VAL A 82 3.45 2.27 17.23
N GLY A 83 2.72 1.47 18.00
CA GLY A 83 1.62 1.93 18.84
C GLY A 83 0.26 1.88 18.14
N PRO A 84 -0.82 2.20 18.88
CA PRO A 84 -2.18 2.20 18.31
C PRO A 84 -2.35 3.29 17.26
N TYR A 85 -3.06 2.97 16.17
CA TYR A 85 -3.44 3.94 15.15
C TYR A 85 -4.63 3.42 14.33
N SER A 86 -5.19 4.29 13.51
CA SER A 86 -6.29 3.93 12.62
C SER A 86 -5.89 4.15 11.17
N GLU A 87 -6.40 3.29 10.30
CA GLU A 87 -6.09 3.32 8.88
C GLU A 87 -7.39 3.22 8.08
N VAL A 88 -7.46 3.95 6.98
CA VAL A 88 -8.45 3.73 5.94
C VAL A 88 -7.72 3.38 4.66
N LEU A 89 -8.21 2.38 3.98
CA LEU A 89 -7.60 1.96 2.72
C LEU A 89 -8.67 1.62 1.69
N ALA A 90 -8.28 1.71 0.44
CA ALA A 90 -9.13 1.25 -0.66
C ALA A 90 -8.24 0.72 -1.78
N ALA A 91 -8.63 -0.44 -2.33
CA ALA A 91 -8.08 -0.96 -3.56
C ALA A 91 -9.16 -0.78 -4.63
N PRO A 92 -8.93 0.09 -5.65
CA PRO A 92 -9.96 0.37 -6.65
C PRO A 92 -10.37 -0.85 -7.46
N VAL A 93 -9.45 -1.76 -7.70
CA VAL A 93 -9.71 -3.08 -8.27
C VAL A 93 -8.80 -4.11 -7.62
N LEU A 94 -9.20 -5.36 -7.63
CA LEU A 94 -8.34 -6.46 -7.20
C LEU A 94 -7.63 -7.05 -8.41
N LEU A 95 -6.34 -7.30 -8.28
CA LEU A 95 -5.59 -8.03 -9.29
C LEU A 95 -5.78 -9.53 -9.06
N ALA A 96 -5.91 -10.30 -10.16
CA ALA A 96 -6.07 -11.73 -10.06
C ALA A 96 -4.82 -12.43 -9.49
N ARG A 97 -3.67 -11.78 -9.66
CA ARG A 97 -2.40 -12.18 -9.05
C ARG A 97 -1.45 -10.99 -9.04
N ALA A 98 -0.48 -11.02 -8.13
CA ALA A 98 0.52 -9.96 -8.07
C ALA A 98 1.39 -9.98 -9.34
N PRO A 99 1.63 -8.81 -9.95
CA PRO A 99 2.60 -8.68 -11.03
C PRO A 99 4.00 -8.77 -10.42
N LEU A 100 4.67 -9.84 -10.68
CA LEU A 100 6.05 -10.07 -10.21
C LEU A 100 7.05 -9.79 -11.32
#